data_55d64a3b97912e62ed474bf7bbee1ff3
#
_entry.id   55d64a3b97912e62ed474bf7bbee1ff3
#
_cell.length_a   1.000
_cell.length_b   1.000
_cell.length_c   1.000
_cell.angle_alpha   90.00
_cell.angle_beta   90.00
_cell.angle_gamma   90.00
#
_symmetry.space_group_name_H-M   'P 1'
#
loop_
_entity.id
_entity.type
_entity.pdbx_description
1 polymer ?
#
loop_
_entity_poly.entity_id
_entity_poly.type
_entity_poly.pdbx_seq_one_letter_code
_entity_poly.pdbx_strand_id
1 'polypeptide(L)'
;MAQSVKDRTTGQTAKERTMAHTLPPLPYDFGALEPYIDAQTMQIHHGKHHQAYVNNLNAALDKHPELQKKTLEDLLKSINTVPEDIRTAVRNNGGGHANHSMFWQIMAPNAGGQPTGAIADALKASFGSFDTFKEQFAKAGVGRFGSGWAWVIDQGGKLVVESSPNQDSPLMEGKKVVFGVDVWEHAYYLKYQNRRPDYIDAWWNVVNWAKVAERFAAV
;
A
#
# COMPACT_ATOMS: atom_id res chain seq x y z
N MET A 1 -41.87 8.41 57.18
CA MET A 1 -40.63 9.04 56.66
C MET A 1 -40.02 8.12 55.64
N ALA A 2 -40.20 8.37 54.36
CA ALA A 2 -39.67 7.57 53.28
C ALA A 2 -38.59 8.40 52.61
N GLN A 3 -37.33 7.95 52.70
CA GLN A 3 -36.18 8.55 51.99
C GLN A 3 -36.11 8.02 50.55
N SER A 4 -36.26 8.94 49.61
CA SER A 4 -36.05 8.70 48.18
C SER A 4 -34.56 8.63 47.85
N VAL A 5 -34.10 7.46 47.40
CA VAL A 5 -32.78 7.28 46.82
C VAL A 5 -32.83 7.74 45.37
N LYS A 6 -32.15 8.84 45.05
CA LYS A 6 -31.96 9.32 43.68
C LYS A 6 -30.86 8.49 43.06
N ASP A 7 -31.26 7.65 42.13
CA ASP A 7 -30.37 6.92 41.20
C ASP A 7 -29.79 7.93 40.17
N ARG A 8 -28.48 8.17 40.25
CA ARG A 8 -27.74 8.97 39.24
C ARG A 8 -27.18 8.02 38.20
N THR A 9 -27.98 7.70 37.22
CA THR A 9 -27.48 7.11 35.97
C THR A 9 -26.66 8.17 35.21
N THR A 10 -25.35 8.11 35.35
CA THR A 10 -24.42 8.83 34.48
C THR A 10 -24.39 8.15 33.13
N GLY A 11 -25.25 8.60 32.23
CA GLY A 11 -25.19 8.26 30.81
C GLY A 11 -23.97 8.93 30.17
N GLN A 12 -22.83 8.27 30.17
CA GLN A 12 -21.78 8.57 29.22
C GLN A 12 -22.23 8.05 27.87
N THR A 13 -22.75 8.93 27.02
CA THR A 13 -22.91 8.67 25.60
C THR A 13 -21.51 8.45 25.02
N ALA A 14 -21.21 7.23 24.64
CA ALA A 14 -20.01 6.92 23.83
C ALA A 14 -20.10 7.76 22.54
N LYS A 15 -19.29 8.80 22.46
CA LYS A 15 -19.16 9.62 21.27
C LYS A 15 -18.69 8.66 20.17
N GLU A 16 -19.51 8.46 19.15
CA GLU A 16 -19.17 7.65 17.99
C GLU A 16 -17.84 8.15 17.45
N ARG A 17 -16.80 7.32 17.58
CA ARG A 17 -15.42 7.67 17.23
C ARG A 17 -15.28 7.49 15.73
N THR A 18 -15.36 8.58 15.00
CA THR A 18 -15.06 8.56 13.56
C THR A 18 -13.57 8.23 13.39
N MET A 19 -13.27 7.07 12.83
CA MET A 19 -11.89 6.68 12.53
C MET A 19 -11.34 7.57 11.41
N ALA A 20 -10.12 8.10 11.58
CA ALA A 20 -9.49 8.97 10.60
C ALA A 20 -9.20 8.24 9.29
N HIS A 21 -8.81 6.95 9.38
CA HIS A 21 -8.51 6.09 8.25
C HIS A 21 -9.37 4.83 8.28
N THR A 22 -9.76 4.34 7.11
CA THR A 22 -10.57 3.13 6.93
C THR A 22 -9.93 2.21 5.91
N LEU A 23 -10.17 0.89 6.03
CA LEU A 23 -9.76 -0.08 5.02
C LEU A 23 -10.56 0.16 3.73
N PRO A 24 -9.92 0.51 2.61
CA PRO A 24 -10.64 0.65 1.34
C PRO A 24 -11.13 -0.72 0.88
N PRO A 25 -12.32 -0.82 0.27
CA PRO A 25 -12.77 -2.07 -0.32
C PRO A 25 -11.87 -2.48 -1.49
N LEU A 26 -11.74 -3.79 -1.72
CA LEU A 26 -11.12 -4.28 -2.95
C LEU A 26 -12.01 -3.93 -4.15
N PRO A 27 -11.43 -3.55 -5.30
CA PRO A 27 -12.21 -3.31 -6.52
C PRO A 27 -12.61 -4.60 -7.26
N TYR A 28 -12.34 -5.77 -6.69
CA TYR A 28 -12.63 -7.10 -7.24
C TYR A 28 -12.76 -8.13 -6.11
N ASP A 29 -13.32 -9.32 -6.41
CA ASP A 29 -13.43 -10.41 -5.45
C ASP A 29 -12.08 -11.02 -5.09
N PHE A 30 -11.98 -11.64 -3.91
CA PHE A 30 -10.72 -12.24 -3.42
C PHE A 30 -10.12 -13.28 -4.37
N GLY A 31 -10.94 -14.06 -5.08
CA GLY A 31 -10.49 -15.06 -6.05
C GLY A 31 -10.26 -14.52 -7.47
N ALA A 32 -10.51 -13.23 -7.71
CA ALA A 32 -10.50 -12.68 -9.07
C ALA A 32 -9.11 -12.64 -9.72
N LEU A 33 -8.05 -12.68 -8.93
CA LEU A 33 -6.66 -12.63 -9.41
C LEU A 33 -6.05 -14.03 -9.65
N GLU A 34 -6.84 -15.10 -9.43
CA GLU A 34 -6.37 -16.44 -9.78
C GLU A 34 -6.24 -16.60 -11.31
N PRO A 35 -5.31 -17.44 -11.78
CA PRO A 35 -4.45 -18.35 -11.01
C PRO A 35 -3.15 -17.73 -10.48
N TYR A 36 -2.95 -16.42 -10.59
CA TYR A 36 -1.69 -15.73 -10.29
C TYR A 36 -1.49 -15.41 -8.81
N ILE A 37 -2.54 -14.93 -8.14
CA ILE A 37 -2.58 -14.70 -6.69
C ILE A 37 -3.79 -15.42 -6.14
N ASP A 38 -3.59 -16.29 -5.15
CA ASP A 38 -4.66 -17.13 -4.61
C ASP A 38 -5.63 -16.36 -3.69
N ALA A 39 -6.87 -16.82 -3.64
CA ALA A 39 -7.93 -16.20 -2.86
C ALA A 39 -7.60 -16.13 -1.35
N GLN A 40 -6.93 -17.15 -0.81
CA GLN A 40 -6.56 -17.17 0.61
C GLN A 40 -5.53 -16.09 0.93
N THR A 41 -4.52 -15.93 0.08
CA THR A 41 -3.57 -14.81 0.18
C THR A 41 -4.30 -13.48 0.19
N MET A 42 -5.22 -13.25 -0.76
CA MET A 42 -5.97 -11.98 -0.84
C MET A 42 -6.83 -11.72 0.39
N GLN A 43 -7.52 -12.73 0.92
CA GLN A 43 -8.34 -12.62 2.15
C GLN A 43 -7.49 -12.21 3.36
N ILE A 44 -6.32 -12.84 3.54
CA ILE A 44 -5.42 -12.57 4.66
C ILE A 44 -4.72 -11.22 4.45
N HIS A 45 -4.20 -10.98 3.26
CA HIS A 45 -3.40 -9.80 2.94
C HIS A 45 -4.23 -8.51 3.07
N HIS A 46 -5.45 -8.48 2.50
CA HIS A 46 -6.35 -7.35 2.65
C HIS A 46 -7.01 -7.32 4.03
N GLY A 47 -7.70 -8.41 4.42
CA GLY A 47 -8.58 -8.41 5.59
C GLY A 47 -7.86 -8.53 6.94
N LYS A 48 -6.59 -8.93 6.97
CA LYS A 48 -5.79 -9.03 8.20
C LYS A 48 -4.61 -8.08 8.20
N HIS A 49 -3.69 -8.16 7.23
CA HIS A 49 -2.49 -7.32 7.22
C HIS A 49 -2.84 -5.85 6.98
N HIS A 50 -3.54 -5.52 5.90
CA HIS A 50 -3.92 -4.12 5.63
C HIS A 50 -4.84 -3.57 6.72
N GLN A 51 -5.84 -4.34 7.18
CA GLN A 51 -6.71 -3.91 8.28
C GLN A 51 -5.90 -3.62 9.56
N ALA A 52 -4.87 -4.40 9.87
CA ALA A 52 -4.02 -4.16 11.04
C ALA A 52 -3.24 -2.84 10.90
N TYR A 53 -2.72 -2.53 9.71
CA TYR A 53 -2.08 -1.23 9.47
C TYR A 53 -3.04 -0.07 9.71
N VAL A 54 -4.26 -0.15 9.21
CA VAL A 54 -5.28 0.89 9.44
C VAL A 54 -5.59 1.04 10.93
N ASN A 55 -5.82 -0.06 11.64
CA ASN A 55 -6.14 -0.04 13.07
C ASN A 55 -5.00 0.57 13.89
N ASN A 56 -3.77 0.16 13.63
CA ASN A 56 -2.59 0.61 14.36
C ASN A 56 -2.26 2.08 14.06
N LEU A 57 -2.46 2.53 12.81
CA LEU A 57 -2.32 3.94 12.45
C LEU A 57 -3.32 4.80 13.23
N ASN A 58 -4.60 4.42 13.23
CA ASN A 58 -5.63 5.14 13.98
C ASN A 58 -5.30 5.18 15.48
N ALA A 59 -4.89 4.06 16.07
CA ALA A 59 -4.50 3.99 17.47
C ALA A 59 -3.31 4.91 17.82
N ALA A 60 -2.35 5.06 16.90
CA ALA A 60 -1.26 6.02 17.06
C ALA A 60 -1.77 7.46 16.99
N LEU A 61 -2.61 7.79 16.00
CA LEU A 61 -3.16 9.13 15.80
C LEU A 61 -4.14 9.57 16.92
N ASP A 62 -4.72 8.64 17.68
CA ASP A 62 -5.55 8.96 18.82
C ASP A 62 -4.80 9.72 19.94
N LYS A 63 -3.49 9.56 20.00
CA LYS A 63 -2.64 10.30 20.94
C LYS A 63 -2.40 11.76 20.50
N HIS A 64 -2.61 12.05 19.22
CA HIS A 64 -2.37 13.34 18.58
C HIS A 64 -3.56 13.70 17.66
N PRO A 65 -4.73 14.09 18.23
CA PRO A 65 -5.97 14.31 17.46
C PRO A 65 -5.85 15.37 16.36
N GLU A 66 -4.93 16.31 16.50
CA GLU A 66 -4.65 17.33 15.47
C GLU A 66 -4.14 16.74 14.17
N LEU A 67 -3.48 15.57 14.22
CA LEU A 67 -2.96 14.86 13.04
C LEU A 67 -4.05 14.07 12.31
N GLN A 68 -5.16 13.75 12.95
CA GLN A 68 -6.28 13.03 12.33
C GLN A 68 -6.93 13.80 11.16
N LYS A 69 -6.68 15.11 11.06
CA LYS A 69 -7.18 15.96 9.98
C LYS A 69 -6.29 15.94 8.73
N LYS A 70 -5.05 15.42 8.85
CA LYS A 70 -4.13 15.32 7.72
C LYS A 70 -4.50 14.13 6.84
N THR A 71 -4.28 14.29 5.53
CA THR A 71 -4.36 13.14 4.63
C THR A 71 -3.23 12.15 4.93
N LEU A 72 -3.42 10.88 4.54
CA LEU A 72 -2.38 9.87 4.70
C LEU A 72 -1.08 10.26 3.98
N GLU A 73 -1.21 10.84 2.80
CA GLU A 73 -0.08 11.31 2.01
C GLU A 73 0.68 12.45 2.71
N ASP A 74 -0.04 13.43 3.27
CA ASP A 74 0.56 14.54 4.02
C ASP A 74 1.29 14.06 5.28
N LEU A 75 0.71 13.07 5.99
CA LEU A 75 1.35 12.44 7.14
C LEU A 75 2.69 11.80 6.76
N LEU A 76 2.71 11.07 5.64
CA LEU A 76 3.91 10.38 5.17
C LEU A 76 4.95 11.37 4.63
N LYS A 77 4.57 12.34 3.81
CA LYS A 77 5.48 13.39 3.31
C LYS A 77 6.11 14.20 4.43
N SER A 78 5.37 14.40 5.52
CA SER A 78 5.84 15.13 6.69
C SER A 78 6.28 14.22 7.85
N ILE A 79 6.69 12.99 7.58
CA ILE A 79 6.99 11.98 8.60
C ILE A 79 8.00 12.45 9.66
N ASN A 80 8.99 13.25 9.26
CA ASN A 80 10.00 13.78 10.18
C ASN A 80 9.45 14.83 11.15
N THR A 81 8.27 15.42 10.89
CA THR A 81 7.60 16.37 11.77
C THR A 81 6.54 15.72 12.65
N VAL A 82 6.22 14.44 12.44
CA VAL A 82 5.33 13.67 13.31
C VAL A 82 5.98 13.54 14.69
N PRO A 83 5.24 13.71 15.81
CA PRO A 83 5.75 13.54 17.16
C PRO A 83 6.50 12.22 17.35
N GLU A 84 7.63 12.28 18.06
CA GLU A 84 8.57 11.16 18.17
C GLU A 84 7.94 9.91 18.77
N ASP A 85 7.03 10.07 19.74
CA ASP A 85 6.35 8.99 20.44
C ASP A 85 5.46 8.14 19.55
N ILE A 86 5.00 8.68 18.39
CA ILE A 86 4.17 7.95 17.42
C ILE A 86 4.83 7.81 16.03
N ARG A 87 5.95 8.50 15.78
CA ARG A 87 6.57 8.57 14.43
C ARG A 87 6.83 7.20 13.83
N THR A 88 7.41 6.29 14.60
CA THR A 88 7.66 4.92 14.13
C THR A 88 6.36 4.18 13.80
N ALA A 89 5.32 4.33 14.61
CA ALA A 89 4.01 3.73 14.36
C ALA A 89 3.38 4.30 13.08
N VAL A 90 3.42 5.62 12.88
CA VAL A 90 2.92 6.28 11.66
C VAL A 90 3.74 5.86 10.44
N ARG A 91 5.08 5.79 10.53
CA ARG A 91 5.94 5.30 9.44
C ARG A 91 5.53 3.91 9.01
N ASN A 92 5.48 2.96 9.94
CA ASN A 92 5.21 1.56 9.62
C ASN A 92 3.76 1.34 9.18
N ASN A 93 2.80 1.84 9.93
CA ASN A 93 1.39 1.55 9.69
C ASN A 93 0.77 2.52 8.65
N GLY A 94 1.17 3.78 8.65
CA GLY A 94 0.79 4.73 7.60
C GLY A 94 1.38 4.34 6.24
N GLY A 95 2.67 3.97 6.22
CA GLY A 95 3.31 3.41 5.03
C GLY A 95 2.61 2.16 4.54
N GLY A 96 2.34 1.21 5.45
CA GLY A 96 1.58 -0.01 5.12
C GLY A 96 0.21 0.29 4.54
N HIS A 97 -0.54 1.22 5.15
CA HIS A 97 -1.86 1.60 4.63
C HIS A 97 -1.77 2.25 3.24
N ALA A 98 -0.85 3.18 3.01
CA ALA A 98 -0.69 3.84 1.71
C ALA A 98 -0.24 2.86 0.61
N ASN A 99 0.77 2.03 0.90
CA ASN A 99 1.32 1.07 -0.03
C ASN A 99 0.26 0.06 -0.49
N HIS A 100 -0.52 -0.50 0.44
CA HIS A 100 -1.56 -1.48 0.12
C HIS A 100 -2.77 -0.83 -0.56
N SER A 101 -3.17 0.39 -0.18
CA SER A 101 -4.25 1.11 -0.86
C SER A 101 -3.95 1.33 -2.35
N MET A 102 -2.70 1.64 -2.68
CA MET A 102 -2.23 1.72 -4.05
C MET A 102 -2.20 0.33 -4.71
N PHE A 103 -1.68 -0.69 -4.02
CA PHE A 103 -1.45 -2.03 -4.55
C PHE A 103 -2.74 -2.68 -5.05
N TRP A 104 -3.84 -2.56 -4.30
CA TRP A 104 -5.13 -3.10 -4.73
C TRP A 104 -5.65 -2.47 -6.01
N GLN A 105 -5.41 -1.19 -6.23
CA GLN A 105 -5.90 -0.47 -7.41
C GLN A 105 -5.11 -0.78 -8.68
N ILE A 106 -3.82 -1.06 -8.55
CA ILE A 106 -2.95 -1.35 -9.70
C ILE A 106 -3.00 -2.80 -10.16
N MET A 107 -3.87 -3.61 -9.56
CA MET A 107 -4.16 -4.98 -10.00
C MET A 107 -5.61 -5.09 -10.44
N ALA A 108 -5.89 -5.99 -11.37
CA ALA A 108 -7.24 -6.30 -11.83
C ALA A 108 -7.31 -7.71 -12.45
N PRO A 109 -8.50 -8.35 -12.43
CA PRO A 109 -8.72 -9.58 -13.18
C PRO A 109 -8.64 -9.32 -14.68
N ASN A 110 -8.20 -10.32 -15.43
CA ASN A 110 -8.07 -10.27 -16.89
C ASN A 110 -7.24 -9.07 -17.41
N ALA A 111 -6.27 -8.65 -16.59
CA ALA A 111 -5.33 -7.56 -16.88
C ALA A 111 -3.97 -8.11 -17.36
N GLY A 112 -2.90 -7.37 -17.15
CA GLY A 112 -1.56 -7.75 -17.58
C GLY A 112 -1.25 -7.29 -19.01
N GLY A 113 -0.39 -8.03 -19.69
CA GLY A 113 0.07 -7.66 -21.03
C GLY A 113 1.10 -6.52 -21.00
N GLN A 114 1.13 -5.73 -22.07
CA GLN A 114 2.05 -4.59 -22.20
C GLN A 114 1.33 -3.25 -21.94
N PRO A 115 2.00 -2.27 -21.34
CA PRO A 115 1.48 -0.91 -21.22
C PRO A 115 1.32 -0.27 -22.60
N THR A 116 0.44 0.73 -22.69
CA THR A 116 0.22 1.53 -23.88
C THR A 116 0.23 3.02 -23.53
N GLY A 117 0.36 3.89 -24.55
CA GLY A 117 0.32 5.34 -24.38
C GLY A 117 1.52 5.89 -23.58
N ALA A 118 1.33 7.00 -22.90
CA ALA A 118 2.40 7.77 -22.25
C ALA A 118 3.26 6.96 -21.28
N ILE A 119 2.68 6.03 -20.53
CA ILE A 119 3.45 5.16 -19.62
C ILE A 119 4.36 4.20 -20.39
N ALA A 120 3.91 3.65 -21.52
CA ALA A 120 4.75 2.80 -22.37
C ALA A 120 5.92 3.57 -22.96
N ASP A 121 5.67 4.79 -23.43
CA ASP A 121 6.71 5.66 -23.99
C ASP A 121 7.73 6.06 -22.91
N ALA A 122 7.28 6.40 -21.70
CA ALA A 122 8.14 6.73 -20.57
C ALA A 122 9.01 5.54 -20.11
N LEU A 123 8.42 4.33 -20.06
CA LEU A 123 9.17 3.10 -19.77
C LEU A 123 10.24 2.82 -20.84
N LYS A 124 9.87 2.94 -22.12
CA LYS A 124 10.81 2.78 -23.22
C LYS A 124 11.94 3.82 -23.19
N ALA A 125 11.59 5.08 -22.94
CA ALA A 125 12.59 6.16 -22.85
C ALA A 125 13.54 5.96 -21.65
N SER A 126 13.05 5.45 -20.52
CA SER A 126 13.83 5.29 -19.30
C SER A 126 14.69 4.02 -19.29
N PHE A 127 14.21 2.92 -19.91
CA PHE A 127 14.83 1.59 -19.80
C PHE A 127 15.22 0.96 -21.15
N GLY A 128 14.89 1.61 -22.27
CA GLY A 128 15.17 1.10 -23.61
C GLY A 128 14.08 0.16 -24.14
N SER A 129 13.59 -0.78 -23.33
CA SER A 129 12.47 -1.67 -23.67
C SER A 129 11.64 -2.04 -22.43
N PHE A 130 10.43 -2.54 -22.67
CA PHE A 130 9.58 -3.07 -21.60
C PHE A 130 10.21 -4.32 -20.94
N ASP A 131 10.87 -5.18 -21.72
CA ASP A 131 11.52 -6.37 -21.18
C ASP A 131 12.69 -5.99 -20.28
N THR A 132 13.54 -5.06 -20.70
CA THR A 132 14.65 -4.54 -19.86
C THR A 132 14.12 -3.89 -18.58
N PHE A 133 12.99 -3.17 -18.66
CA PHE A 133 12.33 -2.65 -17.47
C PHE A 133 11.88 -3.76 -16.52
N LYS A 134 11.18 -4.79 -17.03
CA LYS A 134 10.75 -5.94 -16.22
C LYS A 134 11.93 -6.64 -15.53
N GLU A 135 13.02 -6.83 -16.23
CA GLU A 135 14.26 -7.43 -15.67
C GLU A 135 14.80 -6.58 -14.51
N GLN A 136 14.90 -5.26 -14.70
CA GLN A 136 15.39 -4.35 -13.62
C GLN A 136 14.43 -4.33 -12.43
N PHE A 137 13.14 -4.31 -12.68
CA PHE A 137 12.11 -4.34 -11.63
C PHE A 137 12.15 -5.67 -10.85
N ALA A 138 12.22 -6.79 -11.55
CA ALA A 138 12.36 -8.11 -10.92
C ALA A 138 13.64 -8.19 -10.08
N LYS A 139 14.78 -7.70 -10.62
CA LYS A 139 16.03 -7.63 -9.87
C LYS A 139 15.93 -6.83 -8.59
N ALA A 140 15.22 -5.68 -8.61
CA ALA A 140 14.98 -4.87 -7.42
C ALA A 140 14.13 -5.61 -6.38
N GLY A 141 13.04 -6.29 -6.81
CA GLY A 141 12.17 -7.05 -5.92
C GLY A 141 12.82 -8.30 -5.34
N VAL A 142 13.51 -9.08 -6.17
CA VAL A 142 14.26 -10.28 -5.73
C VAL A 142 15.44 -9.90 -4.83
N GLY A 143 16.16 -8.82 -5.19
CA GLY A 143 17.29 -8.32 -4.42
C GLY A 143 16.92 -7.65 -3.11
N ARG A 144 15.64 -7.36 -2.85
CA ARG A 144 15.17 -6.82 -1.56
C ARG A 144 15.31 -7.90 -0.49
N PHE A 145 16.37 -7.82 0.30
CA PHE A 145 16.61 -8.75 1.40
C PHE A 145 15.55 -8.57 2.50
N GLY A 146 14.85 -9.65 2.85
CA GLY A 146 13.73 -9.64 3.78
C GLY A 146 12.46 -9.04 3.20
N SER A 147 11.68 -8.38 4.06
CA SER A 147 10.41 -7.74 3.71
C SER A 147 10.62 -6.38 3.06
N GLY A 148 9.75 -6.04 2.13
CA GLY A 148 9.75 -4.72 1.50
C GLY A 148 8.98 -4.66 0.20
N TRP A 149 9.33 -3.69 -0.63
CA TRP A 149 8.65 -3.36 -1.88
C TRP A 149 9.65 -3.06 -2.99
N ALA A 150 9.26 -3.33 -4.23
CA ALA A 150 9.92 -2.75 -5.41
C ALA A 150 8.98 -1.70 -6.03
N TRP A 151 9.54 -0.59 -6.49
CA TRP A 151 8.82 0.60 -6.89
C TRP A 151 9.22 1.08 -8.28
N VAL A 152 8.28 1.70 -8.98
CA VAL A 152 8.52 2.59 -10.11
C VAL A 152 8.17 4.01 -9.69
N ILE A 153 9.12 4.92 -9.84
CA ILE A 153 9.05 6.30 -9.37
C ILE A 153 9.30 7.23 -10.56
N ASP A 154 8.55 8.31 -10.65
CA ASP A 154 8.84 9.40 -11.57
C ASP A 154 9.81 10.41 -10.92
N GLN A 155 10.94 10.62 -11.58
CA GLN A 155 11.94 11.62 -11.22
C GLN A 155 12.03 12.69 -12.31
N GLY A 156 10.99 13.54 -12.38
CA GLY A 156 10.95 14.65 -13.33
C GLY A 156 10.82 14.20 -14.78
N GLY A 157 9.99 13.20 -15.06
CA GLY A 157 9.75 12.64 -16.39
C GLY A 157 10.62 11.45 -16.75
N LYS A 158 11.56 11.07 -15.88
CA LYS A 158 12.34 9.84 -16.02
C LYS A 158 11.89 8.82 -14.99
N LEU A 159 11.49 7.64 -15.43
CA LEU A 159 11.13 6.55 -14.53
C LEU A 159 12.39 5.85 -14.02
N VAL A 160 12.39 5.54 -12.73
CA VAL A 160 13.43 4.77 -12.08
C VAL A 160 12.83 3.63 -11.27
N VAL A 161 13.60 2.56 -11.11
CA VAL A 161 13.25 1.41 -10.27
C VAL A 161 14.09 1.48 -8.99
N GLU A 162 13.43 1.38 -7.85
CA GLU A 162 14.08 1.25 -6.54
C GLU A 162 13.37 0.23 -5.65
N SER A 163 13.95 -0.09 -4.51
CA SER A 163 13.28 -0.91 -3.49
C SER A 163 13.45 -0.30 -2.11
N SER A 164 12.46 -0.49 -1.24
CA SER A 164 12.49 -0.04 0.14
C SER A 164 12.23 -1.20 1.12
N PRO A 165 12.78 -1.16 2.34
CA PRO A 165 12.52 -2.18 3.36
C PRO A 165 11.15 -1.98 4.00
N ASN A 166 10.60 -3.07 4.54
CA ASN A 166 9.39 -3.08 5.35
C ASN A 166 8.23 -2.33 4.66
N GLN A 167 7.62 -1.35 5.33
CA GLN A 167 6.55 -0.52 4.78
C GLN A 167 7.02 0.91 4.48
N ASP A 168 8.33 1.14 4.41
CA ASP A 168 8.86 2.43 4.00
C ASP A 168 8.38 2.77 2.59
N SER A 169 7.61 3.85 2.50
CA SER A 169 7.08 4.35 1.24
C SER A 169 7.96 5.45 0.69
N PRO A 170 8.25 5.48 -0.62
CA PRO A 170 8.96 6.60 -1.24
C PRO A 170 8.27 7.95 -1.06
N LEU A 171 6.97 7.96 -0.73
CA LEU A 171 6.24 9.18 -0.34
C LEU A 171 6.89 9.90 0.85
N MET A 172 7.53 9.16 1.76
CA MET A 172 8.23 9.73 2.93
C MET A 172 9.46 10.54 2.56
N GLU A 173 9.98 10.33 1.36
CA GLU A 173 11.09 11.07 0.77
C GLU A 173 10.61 12.13 -0.23
N GLY A 174 9.29 12.36 -0.33
CA GLY A 174 8.69 13.29 -1.27
C GLY A 174 8.72 12.81 -2.73
N LYS A 175 9.01 11.53 -2.96
CA LYS A 175 9.07 10.95 -4.30
C LYS A 175 7.68 10.69 -4.88
N LYS A 176 7.58 10.75 -6.20
CA LYS A 176 6.36 10.51 -6.96
C LYS A 176 6.23 9.04 -7.34
N VAL A 177 5.39 8.31 -6.61
CA VAL A 177 5.20 6.86 -6.78
C VAL A 177 4.20 6.57 -7.89
N VAL A 178 4.64 5.92 -8.95
CA VAL A 178 3.76 5.45 -10.04
C VAL A 178 3.07 4.15 -9.63
N PHE A 179 3.86 3.10 -9.33
CA PHE A 179 3.34 1.82 -8.81
C PHE A 179 4.46 1.02 -8.13
N GLY A 180 4.10 -0.09 -7.51
CA GLY A 180 5.05 -1.01 -6.88
C GLY A 180 4.45 -2.38 -6.61
N VAL A 181 5.30 -3.34 -6.26
CA VAL A 181 4.92 -4.70 -5.86
C VAL A 181 5.38 -4.99 -4.44
N ASP A 182 4.48 -5.59 -3.67
CA ASP A 182 4.76 -6.11 -2.34
C ASP A 182 5.60 -7.39 -2.45
N VAL A 183 6.78 -7.40 -1.83
CA VAL A 183 7.65 -8.58 -1.76
C VAL A 183 7.84 -9.09 -0.32
N TRP A 184 6.96 -8.69 0.60
CA TRP A 184 6.79 -9.38 1.87
C TRP A 184 6.35 -10.82 1.61
N GLU A 185 6.83 -11.76 2.40
CA GLU A 185 6.43 -13.18 2.25
C GLU A 185 4.92 -13.39 2.37
N HIS A 186 4.23 -12.60 3.20
CA HIS A 186 2.77 -12.67 3.32
C HIS A 186 2.02 -12.41 1.99
N ALA A 187 2.65 -11.74 1.03
CA ALA A 187 2.04 -11.45 -0.27
C ALA A 187 2.04 -12.66 -1.22
N TYR A 188 2.88 -13.69 -0.96
CA TYR A 188 3.08 -14.77 -1.94
C TYR A 188 3.35 -16.16 -1.34
N TYR A 189 3.65 -16.28 -0.04
CA TYR A 189 4.20 -17.52 0.53
C TYR A 189 3.23 -18.71 0.44
N LEU A 190 1.93 -18.51 0.57
CA LEU A 190 0.94 -19.60 0.50
C LEU A 190 0.97 -20.32 -0.86
N LYS A 191 1.18 -19.59 -1.95
CA LYS A 191 1.21 -20.15 -3.29
C LYS A 191 2.62 -20.43 -3.81
N TYR A 192 3.56 -19.55 -3.54
CA TYR A 192 4.92 -19.60 -4.12
C TYR A 192 6.00 -20.02 -3.14
N GLN A 193 5.73 -20.10 -1.84
CA GLN A 193 6.68 -20.36 -0.76
C GLN A 193 7.91 -19.42 -0.90
N ASN A 194 9.11 -19.96 -0.97
CA ASN A 194 10.35 -19.19 -1.11
C ASN A 194 10.62 -18.68 -2.53
N ARG A 195 9.75 -18.98 -3.51
CA ARG A 195 9.99 -18.65 -4.92
C ARG A 195 9.49 -17.23 -5.26
N ARG A 196 10.07 -16.21 -4.63
CA ARG A 196 9.75 -14.81 -4.92
C ARG A 196 9.89 -14.44 -6.41
N PRO A 197 10.89 -14.93 -7.17
CA PRO A 197 10.97 -14.67 -8.61
C PRO A 197 9.71 -15.12 -9.36
N ASP A 198 9.19 -16.32 -9.06
CA ASP A 198 7.98 -16.87 -9.71
C ASP A 198 6.74 -16.02 -9.40
N TYR A 199 6.64 -15.51 -8.16
CA TYR A 199 5.57 -14.59 -7.79
C TYR A 199 5.65 -13.27 -8.57
N ILE A 200 6.82 -12.65 -8.65
CA ILE A 200 7.00 -11.38 -9.38
C ILE A 200 6.67 -11.58 -10.87
N ASP A 201 7.07 -12.71 -11.46
CA ASP A 201 6.76 -13.02 -12.85
C ASP A 201 5.25 -13.24 -13.06
N ALA A 202 4.60 -13.99 -12.17
CA ALA A 202 3.16 -14.21 -12.21
C ALA A 202 2.37 -12.90 -12.00
N TRP A 203 2.83 -12.00 -11.13
CA TRP A 203 2.17 -10.75 -10.83
C TRP A 203 1.96 -9.83 -12.04
N TRP A 204 2.84 -9.88 -13.05
CA TRP A 204 2.69 -9.08 -14.27
C TRP A 204 1.37 -9.38 -15.01
N ASN A 205 0.79 -10.56 -14.82
CA ASN A 205 -0.49 -10.94 -15.45
C ASN A 205 -1.71 -10.27 -14.83
N VAL A 206 -1.56 -9.63 -13.68
CA VAL A 206 -2.66 -8.95 -12.99
C VAL A 206 -2.47 -7.43 -12.92
N VAL A 207 -1.39 -6.88 -13.49
CA VAL A 207 -1.13 -5.44 -13.49
C VAL A 207 -2.17 -4.70 -14.32
N ASN A 208 -2.88 -3.78 -13.68
CA ASN A 208 -3.87 -2.89 -14.30
C ASN A 208 -3.17 -1.68 -14.93
N TRP A 209 -2.69 -1.84 -16.17
CA TRP A 209 -1.98 -0.79 -16.88
C TRP A 209 -2.79 0.47 -17.10
N ALA A 210 -4.12 0.38 -17.22
CA ALA A 210 -4.98 1.56 -17.28
C ALA A 210 -4.87 2.39 -16.01
N LYS A 211 -4.93 1.73 -14.85
CA LYS A 211 -4.77 2.41 -13.55
C LYS A 211 -3.35 2.92 -13.31
N VAL A 212 -2.35 2.19 -13.76
CA VAL A 212 -0.96 2.65 -13.73
C VAL A 212 -0.77 3.91 -14.59
N ALA A 213 -1.39 3.96 -15.77
CA ALA A 213 -1.35 5.14 -16.64
C ALA A 213 -2.04 6.36 -16.01
N GLU A 214 -3.21 6.18 -15.36
CA GLU A 214 -3.88 7.25 -14.60
C GLU A 214 -2.97 7.80 -13.49
N ARG A 215 -2.31 6.91 -12.75
CA ARG A 215 -1.39 7.32 -11.68
C ARG A 215 -0.17 8.04 -12.21
N PHE A 216 0.39 7.55 -13.32
CA PHE A 216 1.52 8.22 -13.98
C PHE A 216 1.16 9.63 -14.46
N ALA A 217 -0.05 9.83 -14.96
CA ALA A 217 -0.52 11.15 -15.39
C ALA A 217 -0.79 12.11 -14.21
N ALA A 218 -0.97 11.60 -12.99
CA ALA A 218 -1.27 12.38 -11.80
C ALA A 218 -0.01 12.80 -10.98
N VAL A 219 1.16 12.26 -11.32
CA VAL A 219 2.43 12.54 -10.58
C VAL A 219 3.42 13.47 -11.36
#